data_25c8c34b1e8c8b3fe1e7f7d1a4fd1ad4
#
_entry.id   25c8c34b1e8c8b3fe1e7f7d1a4fd1ad4
#
_cell.length_a   1.000
_cell.length_b   1.000
_cell.length_c   1.000
_cell.angle_alpha   90.00
_cell.angle_beta   90.00
_cell.angle_gamma   90.00
#
_symmetry.space_group_name_H-M   'P 1'
#
loop_
_entity.id
_entity.type
_entity.pdbx_description
1 polymer ?
#
loop_
_entity_poly.entity_id
_entity_poly.type
_entity_poly.pdbx_seq_one_letter_code
_entity_poly.pdbx_strand_id
1 'polypeptide(L)'
;MISTLAGPGARADQALSLNMRLLAHHELQGFGGIGEGMAMQRLRDGRRILWMAHEAAPKNFTAVDVSDPRAPKVVTQTDLPHAKVRSNSLDVVGDTMVVAYQTKSVGATPAGFDIFDISRPELPRRIAHFDCSGPHSRGVHAVWFVDGEFVHMASGAADFQPRHPNDDQFYRIVDVRNLSRPVEVGRWWLPGTREGDSAPPPQRLDPKFDAGFRAHNTNVFPQRPDRAYVGYIDGGAVILDIADKAHPSLVSRWQYSPPFNGFTHTVLPLFDRNLLIVSDECIKDDGFDWPKLVWVVDARVEENLVPISTLPAPPHGAFAHRGGRFGAHNLHENLPVPASWRSDQIVVGTFFNAGVRAYDISNPYQPQEVAYFVPGAPVRSRAGAIQLNDVYIDDRRIVYTVDRFVGGLYTLEMTI
;
A
#
# COMPACT_ATOMS: atom_id res chain seq x y z
N MET A 1 -28.07 -13.49 -11.66
CA MET A 1 -28.36 -14.20 -10.39
C MET A 1 -28.05 -13.23 -9.26
N ILE A 2 -29.01 -12.93 -8.41
CA ILE A 2 -28.84 -11.98 -7.30
C ILE A 2 -27.88 -12.65 -6.31
N SER A 3 -26.72 -12.02 -6.10
CA SER A 3 -25.75 -12.37 -5.04
C SER A 3 -26.52 -12.49 -3.72
N THR A 4 -26.41 -13.63 -3.05
CA THR A 4 -26.87 -13.78 -1.67
C THR A 4 -26.02 -12.84 -0.81
N LEU A 5 -26.54 -11.61 -0.61
CA LEU A 5 -26.02 -10.68 0.39
C LEU A 5 -25.87 -11.44 1.71
N ALA A 6 -24.69 -11.39 2.30
CA ALA A 6 -24.51 -11.87 3.67
C ALA A 6 -25.60 -11.23 4.53
N GLY A 7 -26.53 -12.03 5.03
CA GLY A 7 -27.60 -11.55 5.88
C GLY A 7 -27.06 -10.87 7.15
N PRO A 8 -27.84 -10.01 7.82
CA PRO A 8 -27.42 -9.42 9.08
C PRO A 8 -27.15 -10.57 10.09
N GLY A 9 -25.86 -10.82 10.40
CA GLY A 9 -25.45 -11.84 11.36
C GLY A 9 -24.36 -12.83 10.91
N ALA A 10 -23.66 -12.61 9.78
CA ALA A 10 -22.49 -13.45 9.45
C ALA A 10 -21.46 -13.34 10.59
N ARG A 11 -21.17 -14.46 11.27
CA ARG A 11 -20.24 -14.51 12.38
C ARG A 11 -18.83 -14.22 11.88
N ALA A 12 -18.02 -13.53 12.68
CA ALA A 12 -16.64 -13.20 12.34
C ALA A 12 -15.72 -14.43 12.17
N ASP A 13 -16.10 -15.57 12.73
CA ASP A 13 -15.41 -16.85 12.63
C ASP A 13 -15.67 -17.61 11.33
N GLN A 14 -16.68 -17.19 10.53
CA GLN A 14 -17.04 -17.86 9.28
C GLN A 14 -16.40 -17.18 8.07
N ALA A 15 -15.73 -17.96 7.22
CA ALA A 15 -15.23 -17.48 5.94
C ALA A 15 -16.38 -17.25 4.95
N LEU A 16 -16.26 -16.17 4.14
CA LEU A 16 -17.22 -15.84 3.07
C LEU A 16 -16.48 -15.76 1.75
N SER A 17 -17.09 -16.23 0.65
CA SER A 17 -16.43 -16.15 -0.66
C SER A 17 -17.46 -16.07 -1.81
N LEU A 18 -17.04 -15.41 -2.89
CA LEU A 18 -17.66 -15.40 -4.20
C LEU A 18 -16.54 -15.41 -5.24
N ASN A 19 -16.51 -16.38 -6.16
CA ASN A 19 -15.55 -16.47 -7.25
C ASN A 19 -14.06 -16.34 -6.82
N MET A 20 -13.79 -16.61 -5.54
CA MET A 20 -12.44 -16.79 -4.99
C MET A 20 -12.41 -18.03 -4.12
N ARG A 21 -11.39 -18.86 -4.31
CA ARG A 21 -11.20 -20.12 -3.59
C ARG A 21 -9.89 -20.13 -2.83
N LEU A 22 -9.93 -20.47 -1.54
CA LEU A 22 -8.73 -20.65 -0.74
C LEU A 22 -7.93 -21.84 -1.26
N LEU A 23 -6.65 -21.61 -1.58
CA LEU A 23 -5.68 -22.63 -1.93
C LEU A 23 -4.85 -23.06 -0.73
N ALA A 24 -4.34 -22.06 0.02
CA ALA A 24 -3.55 -22.29 1.23
C ALA A 24 -3.65 -21.10 2.19
N HIS A 25 -3.39 -21.38 3.47
CA HIS A 25 -3.21 -20.41 4.53
C HIS A 25 -1.95 -20.73 5.32
N HIS A 26 -1.14 -19.72 5.64
CA HIS A 26 0.11 -19.90 6.36
C HIS A 26 0.35 -18.77 7.38
N GLU A 27 0.38 -19.08 8.67
CA GLU A 27 0.57 -18.09 9.77
C GLU A 27 2.02 -17.57 9.90
N LEU A 28 2.91 -17.82 8.94
CA LEU A 28 4.30 -17.35 8.87
C LEU A 28 5.09 -17.65 10.17
N GLN A 29 4.96 -18.91 10.64
CA GLN A 29 5.62 -19.40 11.87
C GLN A 29 5.22 -18.58 13.13
N GLY A 30 4.01 -18.02 13.15
CA GLY A 30 3.49 -17.21 14.26
C GLY A 30 3.77 -15.72 14.14
N PHE A 31 4.40 -15.26 13.04
CA PHE A 31 4.71 -13.86 12.76
C PHE A 31 3.86 -13.34 11.60
N GLY A 32 2.54 -13.51 11.69
CA GLY A 32 1.60 -13.24 10.61
C GLY A 32 1.16 -11.77 10.46
N GLY A 33 1.75 -10.83 11.19
CA GLY A 33 1.44 -9.40 11.08
C GLY A 33 2.21 -8.73 9.95
N ILE A 34 1.59 -8.61 8.77
CA ILE A 34 2.24 -8.08 7.57
C ILE A 34 1.81 -6.63 7.32
N GLY A 35 2.77 -5.80 6.88
CA GLY A 35 2.57 -4.40 6.50
C GLY A 35 1.97 -4.24 5.11
N GLU A 36 2.38 -3.20 4.41
CA GLU A 36 1.84 -2.77 3.12
C GLU A 36 2.85 -3.00 1.97
N GLY A 37 3.77 -3.93 2.13
CA GLY A 37 4.78 -4.22 1.13
C GLY A 37 4.80 -5.69 0.79
N MET A 38 4.32 -6.03 -0.40
CA MET A 38 4.42 -7.36 -0.99
C MET A 38 5.00 -7.26 -2.40
N ALA A 39 6.07 -8.03 -2.66
CA ALA A 39 6.69 -8.07 -3.98
C ALA A 39 7.08 -9.50 -4.36
N MET A 40 6.95 -9.83 -5.65
CA MET A 40 7.26 -11.14 -6.19
C MET A 40 8.61 -11.13 -6.91
N GLN A 41 9.56 -11.92 -6.42
CA GLN A 41 10.79 -12.24 -7.13
C GLN A 41 10.59 -13.54 -7.93
N ARG A 42 10.93 -13.51 -9.21
CA ARG A 42 11.01 -14.70 -10.05
C ARG A 42 12.46 -15.07 -10.28
N LEU A 43 12.90 -16.19 -9.71
CA LEU A 43 14.26 -16.67 -9.83
C LEU A 43 14.53 -17.30 -11.20
N ARG A 44 15.80 -17.41 -11.57
CA ARG A 44 16.23 -18.05 -12.85
C ARG A 44 15.89 -19.53 -12.93
N ASP A 45 15.79 -20.21 -11.80
CA ASP A 45 15.39 -21.63 -11.70
C ASP A 45 13.86 -21.82 -11.77
N GLY A 46 13.10 -20.72 -11.92
CA GLY A 46 11.65 -20.71 -12.02
C GLY A 46 10.92 -20.58 -10.69
N ARG A 47 11.60 -20.65 -9.56
CA ARG A 47 10.98 -20.42 -8.25
C ARG A 47 10.39 -19.01 -8.17
N ARG A 48 9.31 -18.90 -7.38
CA ARG A 48 8.61 -17.65 -7.08
C ARG A 48 8.69 -17.39 -5.60
N ILE A 49 9.34 -16.32 -5.23
CA ILE A 49 9.52 -15.92 -3.85
C ILE A 49 8.69 -14.67 -3.60
N LEU A 50 7.71 -14.77 -2.71
CA LEU A 50 6.93 -13.63 -2.23
C LEU A 50 7.65 -13.02 -1.03
N TRP A 51 8.09 -11.79 -1.17
CA TRP A 51 8.69 -10.99 -0.12
C TRP A 51 7.61 -10.14 0.54
N MET A 52 7.60 -10.09 1.87
CA MET A 52 6.59 -9.37 2.65
C MET A 52 7.24 -8.60 3.79
N ALA A 53 6.96 -7.30 3.90
CA ALA A 53 7.37 -6.45 5.01
C ALA A 53 6.44 -6.64 6.22
N HIS A 54 6.95 -6.44 7.43
CA HIS A 54 6.15 -6.61 8.65
C HIS A 54 5.63 -5.27 9.20
N GLU A 55 4.37 -5.29 9.68
CA GLU A 55 3.70 -4.15 10.32
C GLU A 55 4.38 -3.76 11.65
N ALA A 56 5.04 -4.70 12.30
CA ALA A 56 5.68 -4.47 13.59
C ALA A 56 6.81 -5.47 13.86
N ALA A 57 7.73 -5.08 14.75
CA ALA A 57 8.73 -5.98 15.31
C ALA A 57 8.06 -7.24 15.93
N PRO A 58 8.78 -8.38 16.02
CA PRO A 58 10.25 -8.48 15.85
C PRO A 58 10.74 -8.65 14.42
N LYS A 59 9.87 -9.02 13.46
CA LYS A 59 10.32 -9.34 12.10
C LYS A 59 10.46 -8.09 11.23
N ASN A 60 11.48 -8.12 10.38
CA ASN A 60 11.76 -7.13 9.36
C ASN A 60 10.98 -7.50 8.08
N PHE A 61 11.37 -8.60 7.45
CA PHE A 61 10.65 -9.14 6.29
C PHE A 61 10.68 -10.68 6.31
N THR A 62 9.73 -11.26 5.58
CA THR A 62 9.62 -12.70 5.36
C THR A 62 9.62 -12.98 3.86
N ALA A 63 10.42 -13.97 3.44
CA ALA A 63 10.39 -14.57 2.11
C ALA A 63 9.65 -15.90 2.16
N VAL A 64 8.72 -16.11 1.24
CA VAL A 64 7.94 -17.36 1.11
C VAL A 64 8.06 -17.88 -0.31
N ASP A 65 8.48 -19.12 -0.47
CA ASP A 65 8.39 -19.83 -1.75
C ASP A 65 6.92 -20.19 -2.00
N VAL A 66 6.37 -19.60 -3.05
CA VAL A 66 4.99 -19.77 -3.52
C VAL A 66 4.96 -20.37 -4.93
N SER A 67 6.00 -21.09 -5.32
CA SER A 67 6.08 -21.80 -6.60
C SER A 67 4.90 -22.76 -6.75
N ASP A 68 4.58 -23.50 -5.70
CA ASP A 68 3.28 -24.16 -5.52
C ASP A 68 2.40 -23.31 -4.59
N PRO A 69 1.36 -22.63 -5.13
CA PRO A 69 0.51 -21.77 -4.32
C PRO A 69 -0.36 -22.54 -3.30
N ARG A 70 -0.42 -23.87 -3.39
CA ARG A 70 -1.11 -24.74 -2.41
C ARG A 70 -0.23 -25.15 -1.25
N ALA A 71 1.07 -24.93 -1.35
CA ALA A 71 2.05 -25.35 -0.34
C ALA A 71 3.12 -24.28 -0.11
N PRO A 72 2.74 -23.06 0.30
CA PRO A 72 3.69 -21.97 0.58
C PRO A 72 4.68 -22.37 1.68
N LYS A 73 5.97 -22.02 1.50
CA LYS A 73 7.03 -22.39 2.44
C LYS A 73 7.85 -21.16 2.81
N VAL A 74 8.00 -20.88 4.09
CA VAL A 74 8.90 -19.82 4.56
C VAL A 74 10.34 -20.20 4.20
N VAL A 75 11.01 -19.34 3.46
CA VAL A 75 12.42 -19.47 3.02
C VAL A 75 13.34 -18.79 4.02
N THR A 76 13.02 -17.55 4.38
CA THR A 76 13.78 -16.79 5.38
C THR A 76 12.89 -15.78 6.09
N GLN A 77 13.28 -15.45 7.31
CA GLN A 77 12.73 -14.34 8.08
C GLN A 77 13.88 -13.60 8.76
N THR A 78 13.90 -12.28 8.66
CA THR A 78 14.90 -11.45 9.32
C THR A 78 14.28 -10.63 10.44
N ASP A 79 15.07 -10.20 11.40
CA ASP A 79 14.59 -9.45 12.56
C ASP A 79 14.91 -7.96 12.43
N LEU A 80 14.02 -7.13 12.96
CA LEU A 80 14.26 -5.72 13.20
C LEU A 80 15.20 -5.53 14.40
N PRO A 81 15.99 -4.45 14.44
CA PRO A 81 16.94 -4.22 15.52
C PRO A 81 16.28 -3.99 16.88
N HIS A 82 15.03 -3.50 16.91
CA HIS A 82 14.26 -3.25 18.14
C HIS A 82 12.77 -2.98 17.87
N ALA A 83 11.95 -2.96 18.93
CA ALA A 83 10.49 -2.84 18.85
C ALA A 83 9.95 -1.43 18.48
N LYS A 84 10.84 -0.43 18.32
CA LYS A 84 10.44 0.96 17.99
C LYS A 84 10.46 1.27 16.50
N VAL A 85 10.76 0.30 15.66
CA VAL A 85 10.78 0.41 14.19
C VAL A 85 9.92 -0.66 13.55
N ARG A 86 9.40 -0.39 12.37
CA ARG A 86 8.73 -1.34 11.48
C ARG A 86 9.27 -1.20 10.06
N SER A 87 9.13 -2.23 9.27
CA SER A 87 9.53 -2.24 7.86
C SER A 87 8.36 -2.08 6.89
N ASN A 88 7.23 -1.80 7.30
CA ASN A 88 5.93 -1.62 6.64
C ASN A 88 5.84 -1.80 5.10
N SER A 89 6.84 -1.37 4.33
CA SER A 89 6.85 -1.37 2.87
C SER A 89 8.17 -1.92 2.32
N LEU A 90 8.10 -2.68 1.23
CA LEU A 90 9.25 -3.14 0.45
C LEU A 90 8.89 -3.27 -1.03
N ASP A 91 9.90 -3.26 -1.89
CA ASP A 91 9.74 -3.52 -3.32
C ASP A 91 10.94 -4.28 -3.89
N VAL A 92 10.74 -5.00 -5.01
CA VAL A 92 11.74 -5.90 -5.60
C VAL A 92 11.84 -5.70 -7.11
N VAL A 93 13.08 -5.50 -7.59
CA VAL A 93 13.39 -5.53 -9.03
C VAL A 93 14.57 -6.49 -9.25
N GLY A 94 14.32 -7.59 -9.95
CA GLY A 94 15.32 -8.64 -10.18
C GLY A 94 15.84 -9.23 -8.87
N ASP A 95 17.13 -9.08 -8.62
CA ASP A 95 17.80 -9.55 -7.41
C ASP A 95 18.07 -8.44 -6.38
N THR A 96 17.43 -7.28 -6.55
CA THR A 96 17.52 -6.14 -5.64
C THR A 96 16.20 -5.92 -4.91
N MET A 97 16.25 -5.76 -3.59
CA MET A 97 15.10 -5.41 -2.76
C MET A 97 15.41 -4.12 -1.98
N VAL A 98 14.40 -3.24 -1.91
CA VAL A 98 14.41 -2.05 -1.05
C VAL A 98 13.40 -2.26 0.07
N VAL A 99 13.81 -2.00 1.32
CA VAL A 99 12.98 -2.20 2.52
C VAL A 99 12.93 -0.90 3.32
N ALA A 100 11.74 -0.36 3.53
CA ALA A 100 11.51 0.85 4.31
C ALA A 100 11.69 0.61 5.82
N TYR A 101 12.13 1.65 6.53
CA TYR A 101 12.12 1.70 8.00
C TYR A 101 11.41 2.95 8.48
N GLN A 102 10.29 2.73 9.18
CA GLN A 102 9.54 3.77 9.86
C GLN A 102 9.58 3.56 11.37
N THR A 103 9.91 4.61 12.09
CA THR A 103 9.97 4.59 13.55
C THR A 103 8.66 5.07 14.17
N LYS A 104 8.39 4.64 15.42
CA LYS A 104 7.19 5.02 16.18
C LYS A 104 7.24 6.45 16.71
N SER A 105 8.44 7.04 16.78
CA SER A 105 8.66 8.41 17.26
C SER A 105 9.71 9.11 16.41
N VAL A 106 9.56 10.42 16.25
CA VAL A 106 10.56 11.24 15.57
C VAL A 106 11.93 11.12 16.23
N GLY A 107 13.00 11.24 15.45
CA GLY A 107 14.39 11.17 15.91
C GLY A 107 14.89 9.76 16.27
N ALA A 108 14.04 8.74 16.20
CA ALA A 108 14.50 7.36 16.45
C ALA A 108 15.17 6.75 15.21
N THR A 109 16.00 5.73 15.40
CA THR A 109 16.76 5.03 14.33
C THR A 109 16.62 3.51 14.48
N PRO A 110 16.78 2.72 13.37
CA PRO A 110 16.99 3.17 12.00
C PRO A 110 15.73 3.81 11.41
N ALA A 111 15.93 4.85 10.58
CA ALA A 111 14.87 5.57 9.86
C ALA A 111 15.38 5.83 8.44
N GLY A 112 14.72 5.28 7.43
CA GLY A 112 15.22 5.34 6.06
C GLY A 112 14.82 4.09 5.27
N PHE A 113 15.71 3.62 4.39
CA PHE A 113 15.54 2.32 3.76
C PHE A 113 16.87 1.58 3.60
N ASP A 114 16.82 0.27 3.59
CA ASP A 114 17.93 -0.60 3.23
C ASP A 114 17.78 -1.13 1.82
N ILE A 115 18.92 -1.31 1.14
CA ILE A 115 19.03 -2.03 -0.14
C ILE A 115 19.64 -3.40 0.14
N PHE A 116 18.97 -4.46 -0.35
CA PHE A 116 19.44 -5.84 -0.21
C PHE A 116 19.71 -6.49 -1.56
N ASP A 117 20.78 -7.30 -1.62
CA ASP A 117 20.98 -8.35 -2.60
C ASP A 117 20.20 -9.59 -2.15
N ILE A 118 19.23 -10.00 -2.97
CA ILE A 118 18.36 -11.15 -2.75
C ILE A 118 18.53 -12.23 -3.83
N SER A 119 19.67 -12.23 -4.53
CA SER A 119 20.01 -13.29 -5.52
C SER A 119 19.98 -14.69 -4.90
N ARG A 120 20.14 -14.79 -3.58
CA ARG A 120 19.94 -15.97 -2.76
C ARG A 120 18.88 -15.68 -1.71
N PRO A 121 17.61 -16.05 -1.94
CA PRO A 121 16.52 -15.71 -1.01
C PRO A 121 16.70 -16.26 0.40
N GLU A 122 17.46 -17.35 0.53
CA GLU A 122 17.78 -17.96 1.82
C GLU A 122 18.77 -17.13 2.66
N LEU A 123 19.51 -16.22 2.00
CA LEU A 123 20.58 -15.43 2.61
C LEU A 123 20.61 -14.00 2.05
N PRO A 124 19.58 -13.17 2.29
CA PRO A 124 19.55 -11.79 1.84
C PRO A 124 20.71 -11.00 2.47
N ARG A 125 21.39 -10.20 1.67
CA ARG A 125 22.58 -9.46 2.08
C ARG A 125 22.35 -7.96 1.92
N ARG A 126 22.43 -7.20 3.01
CA ARG A 126 22.36 -5.73 2.95
C ARG A 126 23.55 -5.16 2.19
N ILE A 127 23.27 -4.27 1.22
CA ILE A 127 24.25 -3.54 0.41
C ILE A 127 24.51 -2.17 1.03
N ALA A 128 23.44 -1.39 1.29
CA ALA A 128 23.51 -0.03 1.78
C ALA A 128 22.30 0.34 2.64
N HIS A 129 22.44 1.45 3.36
CA HIS A 129 21.34 2.13 4.06
C HIS A 129 21.29 3.58 3.58
N PHE A 130 20.09 4.08 3.26
CA PHE A 130 19.81 5.49 3.04
C PHE A 130 19.12 6.06 4.27
N ASP A 131 19.79 6.98 4.97
CA ASP A 131 19.30 7.54 6.22
C ASP A 131 18.30 8.68 5.98
N CYS A 132 17.15 8.60 6.63
CA CYS A 132 16.11 9.64 6.67
C CYS A 132 15.87 10.11 8.12
N SER A 133 16.74 9.79 9.07
CA SER A 133 16.57 10.21 10.46
C SER A 133 16.67 11.74 10.61
N GLY A 134 16.10 12.25 11.69
CA GLY A 134 16.13 13.68 11.99
C GLY A 134 15.14 14.06 13.08
N PRO A 135 15.23 15.26 13.64
CA PRO A 135 14.47 15.67 14.83
C PRO A 135 12.95 15.69 14.59
N HIS A 136 12.51 15.76 13.33
CA HIS A 136 11.10 15.78 12.93
C HIS A 136 10.74 14.59 12.03
N SER A 137 11.66 13.67 11.77
CA SER A 137 11.46 12.53 10.88
C SER A 137 11.19 11.24 11.64
N ARG A 138 10.26 10.46 11.14
CA ARG A 138 10.01 9.05 11.52
C ARG A 138 10.56 8.06 10.49
N GLY A 139 11.28 8.53 9.45
CA GLY A 139 11.81 7.69 8.38
C GLY A 139 10.84 7.50 7.21
N VAL A 140 10.86 6.33 6.61
CA VAL A 140 10.14 6.00 5.38
C VAL A 140 8.89 5.18 5.69
N HIS A 141 7.74 5.61 5.17
CA HIS A 141 6.48 4.90 5.29
C HIS A 141 6.27 3.93 4.12
N ALA A 142 6.38 4.44 2.91
CA ALA A 142 6.20 3.66 1.69
C ALA A 142 7.37 3.89 0.73
N VAL A 143 7.73 2.84 0.00
CA VAL A 143 8.70 2.87 -1.10
C VAL A 143 8.03 2.36 -2.36
N TRP A 144 8.47 2.88 -3.52
CA TRP A 144 8.13 2.41 -4.84
C TRP A 144 9.41 2.31 -5.67
N PHE A 145 9.76 1.08 -6.07
CA PHE A 145 10.99 0.78 -6.77
C PHE A 145 10.72 -0.24 -7.88
N VAL A 146 10.43 0.24 -9.10
CA VAL A 146 9.97 -0.61 -10.21
C VAL A 146 10.85 -0.53 -11.46
N ASP A 147 11.66 0.54 -11.58
CA ASP A 147 12.58 0.73 -12.70
C ASP A 147 14.00 0.20 -12.41
N GLY A 148 14.32 -0.12 -11.17
CA GLY A 148 15.65 -0.54 -10.74
C GLY A 148 16.65 0.61 -10.61
N GLU A 149 16.25 1.86 -10.84
CA GLU A 149 17.11 3.03 -10.87
C GLU A 149 16.80 4.06 -9.78
N PHE A 150 15.51 4.26 -9.46
CA PHE A 150 15.06 5.26 -8.51
C PHE A 150 14.11 4.66 -7.47
N VAL A 151 14.30 5.06 -6.22
CA VAL A 151 13.34 4.82 -5.14
C VAL A 151 12.51 6.09 -4.98
N HIS A 152 11.21 5.98 -5.26
CA HIS A 152 10.21 7.00 -4.96
C HIS A 152 9.62 6.68 -3.59
N MET A 153 9.59 7.64 -2.68
CA MET A 153 9.18 7.33 -1.31
C MET A 153 8.43 8.44 -0.60
N ALA A 154 7.61 8.04 0.36
CA ALA A 154 7.00 8.92 1.35
C ALA A 154 7.84 8.89 2.63
N SER A 155 8.50 9.98 2.96
CA SER A 155 9.40 10.02 4.12
C SER A 155 9.58 11.42 4.70
N GLY A 156 10.07 11.48 5.93
CA GLY A 156 10.66 12.67 6.51
C GLY A 156 12.13 12.88 6.07
N ALA A 157 12.74 13.98 6.51
CA ALA A 157 14.17 14.28 6.35
C ALA A 157 14.66 15.15 7.52
N ALA A 158 15.98 15.14 7.73
CA ALA A 158 16.60 15.89 8.83
C ALA A 158 16.40 17.41 8.72
N ASP A 159 16.32 17.93 7.50
CA ASP A 159 16.16 19.35 7.16
C ASP A 159 14.72 19.77 6.87
N PHE A 160 13.74 18.89 7.11
CA PHE A 160 12.32 19.18 6.93
C PHE A 160 11.63 19.29 8.29
N GLN A 161 11.29 20.52 8.67
CA GLN A 161 10.47 20.79 9.85
C GLN A 161 9.03 21.03 9.41
N PRO A 162 8.08 20.14 9.74
CA PRO A 162 6.67 20.36 9.41
C PRO A 162 6.07 21.43 10.33
N ARG A 163 5.14 22.25 9.81
CA ARG A 163 4.34 23.18 10.62
C ARG A 163 3.37 22.46 11.56
N HIS A 164 2.93 21.29 11.18
CA HIS A 164 2.10 20.43 12.02
C HIS A 164 2.74 19.04 12.15
N PRO A 165 2.77 18.40 13.34
CA PRO A 165 3.44 17.14 13.54
C PRO A 165 2.94 15.99 12.64
N ASN A 166 1.68 16.05 12.18
CA ASN A 166 1.13 15.04 11.26
C ASN A 166 1.60 15.21 9.82
N ASP A 167 2.22 16.34 9.44
CA ASP A 167 2.68 16.63 8.07
C ASP A 167 4.14 16.23 7.85
N ASP A 168 4.61 15.21 8.55
CA ASP A 168 6.02 14.82 8.69
C ASP A 168 6.58 14.00 7.51
N GLN A 169 5.78 13.69 6.50
CA GLN A 169 6.19 12.89 5.35
C GLN A 169 5.85 13.60 4.04
N PHE A 170 6.78 13.55 3.11
CA PHE A 170 6.63 14.16 1.80
C PHE A 170 7.23 13.26 0.71
N TYR A 171 7.00 13.60 -0.55
CA TYR A 171 7.52 12.86 -1.69
C TYR A 171 9.01 13.12 -1.88
N ARG A 172 9.80 12.03 -2.01
CA ARG A 172 11.26 12.10 -2.27
C ARG A 172 11.66 11.10 -3.35
N ILE A 173 12.71 11.44 -4.08
CA ILE A 173 13.32 10.61 -5.13
C ILE A 173 14.78 10.36 -4.76
N VAL A 174 15.18 9.09 -4.71
CA VAL A 174 16.55 8.68 -4.43
C VAL A 174 17.09 7.88 -5.61
N ASP A 175 18.21 8.32 -6.18
CA ASP A 175 18.96 7.60 -7.20
C ASP A 175 19.71 6.43 -6.54
N VAL A 176 19.43 5.22 -7.00
CA VAL A 176 20.02 3.97 -6.53
C VAL A 176 20.75 3.19 -7.64
N ARG A 177 21.02 3.82 -8.79
CA ARG A 177 21.80 3.18 -9.87
C ARG A 177 23.16 2.70 -9.39
N ASN A 178 23.73 3.38 -8.41
CA ASN A 178 24.80 2.84 -7.60
C ASN A 178 24.22 2.34 -6.26
N LEU A 179 23.92 1.05 -6.17
CA LEU A 179 23.28 0.43 -5.00
C LEU A 179 24.05 0.64 -3.68
N SER A 180 25.39 0.82 -3.75
CA SER A 180 26.23 1.05 -2.56
C SER A 180 26.26 2.52 -2.11
N ARG A 181 25.73 3.44 -2.94
CA ARG A 181 25.74 4.88 -2.67
C ARG A 181 24.43 5.54 -3.13
N PRO A 182 23.30 5.28 -2.45
CA PRO A 182 22.06 5.96 -2.75
C PRO A 182 22.17 7.47 -2.48
N VAL A 183 21.58 8.29 -3.38
CA VAL A 183 21.65 9.77 -3.30
C VAL A 183 20.28 10.37 -3.57
N GLU A 184 19.79 11.23 -2.68
CA GLU A 184 18.57 12.01 -2.96
C GLU A 184 18.81 12.95 -4.13
N VAL A 185 17.88 12.95 -5.10
CA VAL A 185 17.94 13.79 -6.29
C VAL A 185 16.78 14.77 -6.41
N GLY A 186 15.68 14.54 -5.70
CA GLY A 186 14.55 15.45 -5.73
C GLY A 186 13.54 15.21 -4.63
N ARG A 187 12.70 16.24 -4.40
CA ARG A 187 11.64 16.20 -3.39
C ARG A 187 10.50 17.16 -3.72
N TRP A 188 9.33 16.85 -3.22
CA TRP A 188 8.17 17.72 -3.27
C TRP A 188 7.30 17.56 -2.03
N TRP A 189 6.78 18.65 -1.51
CA TRP A 189 5.80 18.70 -0.43
C TRP A 189 4.66 19.64 -0.78
N LEU A 190 3.50 19.43 -0.16
CA LEU A 190 2.37 20.34 -0.34
C LEU A 190 2.74 21.71 0.24
N PRO A 191 2.70 22.80 -0.55
CA PRO A 191 3.02 24.15 -0.08
C PRO A 191 2.19 24.54 1.16
N GLY A 192 2.85 25.14 2.14
CA GLY A 192 2.25 25.51 3.42
C GLY A 192 2.40 24.50 4.54
N THR A 193 2.94 23.29 4.26
CA THR A 193 3.13 22.24 5.30
C THR A 193 4.50 22.30 5.99
N ARG A 194 5.50 22.99 5.40
CA ARG A 194 6.84 23.13 5.95
C ARG A 194 7.03 24.51 6.61
N GLU A 195 7.77 24.56 7.71
CA GLU A 195 8.22 25.85 8.29
C GLU A 195 9.05 26.63 7.28
N GLY A 196 8.77 27.94 7.21
CA GLY A 196 9.40 28.83 6.24
C GLY A 196 8.73 28.89 4.86
N ASP A 197 7.71 28.07 4.58
CA ASP A 197 6.93 28.20 3.34
C ASP A 197 6.24 29.56 3.29
N SER A 198 6.22 30.19 2.10
CA SER A 198 5.47 31.43 1.84
C SER A 198 3.96 31.19 1.72
N ALA A 199 3.56 29.97 1.31
CA ALA A 199 2.15 29.61 1.25
C ALA A 199 1.53 29.50 2.66
N PRO A 200 0.25 29.85 2.83
CA PRO A 200 -0.44 29.61 4.09
C PRO A 200 -0.58 28.12 4.36
N PRO A 201 -0.65 27.70 5.64
CA PRO A 201 -0.93 26.30 5.97
C PRO A 201 -2.29 25.88 5.41
N PRO A 202 -2.44 24.62 4.97
CA PRO A 202 -3.72 24.12 4.49
C PRO A 202 -4.76 24.09 5.62
N GLN A 203 -6.03 24.24 5.26
CA GLN A 203 -7.13 24.14 6.23
C GLN A 203 -7.19 22.72 6.78
N ARG A 204 -7.07 22.59 8.11
CA ARG A 204 -7.11 21.29 8.80
C ARG A 204 -8.52 20.70 8.83
N LEU A 205 -8.59 19.38 8.85
CA LEU A 205 -9.82 18.64 9.13
C LEU A 205 -10.21 18.72 10.61
N ASP A 206 -11.39 18.18 10.96
CA ASP A 206 -11.73 17.89 12.36
C ASP A 206 -10.59 17.07 12.99
N PRO A 207 -10.09 17.43 14.18
CA PRO A 207 -8.99 16.70 14.84
C PRO A 207 -9.21 15.21 15.00
N LYS A 208 -10.47 14.74 14.96
CA LYS A 208 -10.80 13.32 14.99
C LYS A 208 -10.36 12.57 13.73
N PHE A 209 -10.29 13.26 12.61
CA PHE A 209 -10.00 12.70 11.29
C PHE A 209 -8.71 13.23 10.68
N ASP A 210 -8.09 14.24 11.29
CA ASP A 210 -6.84 14.83 10.83
C ASP A 210 -5.69 13.80 10.92
N ALA A 211 -5.31 13.24 9.77
CA ALA A 211 -4.20 12.32 9.63
C ALA A 211 -2.95 12.96 9.02
N GLY A 212 -3.04 14.22 8.61
CA GLY A 212 -1.96 15.04 8.08
C GLY A 212 -1.97 15.23 6.57
N PHE A 213 -1.45 16.38 6.15
CA PHE A 213 -1.16 16.68 4.75
C PHE A 213 0.21 16.11 4.41
N ARG A 214 0.27 14.80 4.16
CA ARG A 214 1.52 14.06 3.96
C ARG A 214 1.39 12.96 2.91
N ALA A 215 2.52 12.65 2.26
CA ALA A 215 2.58 11.58 1.27
C ALA A 215 2.39 10.20 1.90
N HIS A 216 1.77 9.29 1.15
CA HIS A 216 1.59 7.88 1.47
C HIS A 216 2.17 7.02 0.34
N ASN A 217 1.37 6.49 -0.60
CA ASN A 217 1.91 5.78 -1.75
C ASN A 217 2.42 6.76 -2.82
N THR A 218 3.50 6.38 -3.52
CA THR A 218 4.27 7.27 -4.40
C THR A 218 4.56 6.58 -5.74
N ASN A 219 3.51 6.24 -6.47
CA ASN A 219 3.57 5.35 -7.62
C ASN A 219 4.10 6.06 -8.88
N VAL A 220 5.08 5.44 -9.53
CA VAL A 220 5.64 5.87 -10.83
C VAL A 220 5.69 4.67 -11.76
N PHE A 221 5.24 4.83 -12.99
CA PHE A 221 5.13 3.73 -13.95
C PHE A 221 5.99 3.96 -15.20
N PRO A 222 6.58 2.91 -15.78
CA PRO A 222 7.39 3.02 -17.00
C PRO A 222 6.65 3.61 -18.21
N GLN A 223 5.31 3.50 -18.23
CA GLN A 223 4.47 4.12 -19.27
C GLN A 223 4.48 5.67 -19.20
N ARG A 224 4.66 6.20 -17.98
CA ARG A 224 4.74 7.63 -17.69
C ARG A 224 5.83 7.90 -16.65
N PRO A 225 7.12 7.72 -17.03
CA PRO A 225 8.24 7.91 -16.11
C PRO A 225 8.46 9.38 -15.72
N ASP A 226 7.73 10.27 -16.40
CA ASP A 226 7.64 11.70 -16.17
C ASP A 226 6.55 12.10 -15.15
N ARG A 227 5.79 11.13 -14.61
CA ARG A 227 4.69 11.39 -13.66
C ARG A 227 4.82 10.55 -12.40
N ALA A 228 4.53 11.16 -11.25
CA ALA A 228 4.28 10.46 -10.01
C ALA A 228 2.81 10.64 -9.58
N TYR A 229 2.19 9.53 -9.22
CA TYR A 229 0.81 9.47 -8.74
C TYR A 229 0.86 9.21 -7.23
N VAL A 230 0.52 10.22 -6.44
CA VAL A 230 0.79 10.22 -5.00
C VAL A 230 -0.53 10.28 -4.22
N GLY A 231 -0.76 9.29 -3.36
CA GLY A 231 -1.73 9.41 -2.29
C GLY A 231 -1.19 10.37 -1.24
N TYR A 232 -1.87 11.51 -1.02
CA TYR A 232 -1.37 12.56 -0.13
C TYR A 232 -2.25 12.74 1.10
N ILE A 233 -2.71 11.65 1.66
CA ILE A 233 -3.58 11.54 2.85
C ILE A 233 -4.68 12.62 2.86
N ASP A 234 -4.61 13.63 3.75
CA ASP A 234 -5.62 14.69 3.82
C ASP A 234 -5.48 15.71 2.66
N GLY A 235 -4.39 15.64 1.91
CA GLY A 235 -4.16 16.44 0.71
C GLY A 235 -4.85 15.90 -0.55
N GLY A 236 -5.35 14.66 -0.52
CA GLY A 236 -6.04 14.04 -1.66
C GLY A 236 -5.11 13.33 -2.66
N ALA A 237 -5.57 13.13 -3.86
CA ALA A 237 -4.80 12.55 -4.96
C ALA A 237 -3.98 13.63 -5.66
N VAL A 238 -2.67 13.40 -5.79
CA VAL A 238 -1.71 14.35 -6.36
C VAL A 238 -1.04 13.72 -7.59
N ILE A 239 -0.94 14.48 -8.69
CA ILE A 239 -0.09 14.15 -9.83
C ILE A 239 1.06 15.15 -9.86
N LEU A 240 2.29 14.63 -9.90
CA LEU A 240 3.50 15.44 -10.03
C LEU A 240 4.14 15.22 -11.41
N ASP A 241 4.65 16.30 -12.00
CA ASP A 241 5.64 16.24 -13.07
C ASP A 241 7.01 15.98 -12.45
N ILE A 242 7.64 14.89 -12.87
CA ILE A 242 8.98 14.45 -12.45
C ILE A 242 9.92 14.22 -13.65
N ALA A 243 9.62 14.83 -14.81
CA ALA A 243 10.50 14.77 -15.97
C ALA A 243 11.92 15.28 -15.59
N ASP A 244 11.99 16.40 -14.88
CA ASP A 244 13.17 16.80 -14.13
C ASP A 244 13.04 16.30 -12.68
N LYS A 245 13.74 15.21 -12.38
CA LYS A 245 13.69 14.58 -11.05
C LYS A 245 14.23 15.49 -9.93
N ALA A 246 15.07 16.48 -10.28
CA ALA A 246 15.60 17.43 -9.30
C ALA A 246 14.57 18.48 -8.87
N HIS A 247 13.58 18.76 -9.73
CA HIS A 247 12.58 19.80 -9.50
C HIS A 247 11.15 19.30 -9.76
N PRO A 248 10.66 18.31 -8.97
CA PRO A 248 9.27 17.86 -9.10
C PRO A 248 8.29 19.01 -8.92
N SER A 249 7.26 19.06 -9.76
CA SER A 249 6.25 20.11 -9.74
C SER A 249 4.82 19.57 -9.77
N LEU A 250 3.87 20.31 -9.20
CA LEU A 250 2.47 19.92 -9.16
C LEU A 250 1.83 20.06 -10.55
N VAL A 251 1.27 18.97 -11.08
CA VAL A 251 0.37 18.97 -12.24
C VAL A 251 -1.05 19.24 -11.76
N SER A 252 -1.56 18.41 -10.85
CA SER A 252 -2.91 18.56 -10.33
C SER A 252 -3.07 17.93 -8.94
N ARG A 253 -4.14 18.34 -8.27
CA ARG A 253 -4.56 17.79 -7.00
C ARG A 253 -6.09 17.69 -6.95
N TRP A 254 -6.59 16.49 -6.71
CA TRP A 254 -8.00 16.28 -6.42
C TRP A 254 -8.21 16.04 -4.93
N GLN A 255 -8.84 17.00 -4.27
CA GLN A 255 -9.14 16.96 -2.85
C GLN A 255 -10.65 16.90 -2.65
N TYR A 256 -11.12 15.94 -1.86
CA TYR A 256 -12.53 15.67 -1.57
C TYR A 256 -12.83 15.67 -0.06
N SER A 257 -11.85 15.96 0.75
CA SER A 257 -11.97 16.08 2.21
C SER A 257 -11.83 17.56 2.62
N PRO A 258 -12.80 18.18 3.33
CA PRO A 258 -14.16 17.68 3.55
C PRO A 258 -15.02 17.67 2.29
N PRO A 259 -16.22 17.04 2.26
CA PRO A 259 -16.96 16.50 3.42
C PRO A 259 -16.62 15.07 3.83
N PHE A 260 -15.85 14.34 3.00
CA PHE A 260 -15.39 13.00 3.36
C PHE A 260 -14.23 13.05 4.39
N ASN A 261 -14.01 11.96 5.10
CA ASN A 261 -12.99 11.89 6.15
C ASN A 261 -11.56 11.66 5.60
N GLY A 262 -11.35 11.82 4.28
CA GLY A 262 -10.05 11.78 3.64
C GLY A 262 -9.28 10.48 3.83
N PHE A 263 -7.97 10.61 3.96
CA PHE A 263 -6.96 9.57 3.99
C PHE A 263 -6.78 8.91 2.62
N THR A 264 -6.45 9.72 1.61
CA THR A 264 -6.07 9.20 0.29
C THR A 264 -4.79 8.39 0.40
N HIS A 265 -4.91 7.08 0.09
CA HIS A 265 -3.86 6.10 0.26
C HIS A 265 -3.09 5.86 -1.06
N THR A 266 -3.78 5.32 -2.06
CA THR A 266 -3.20 4.91 -3.35
C THR A 266 -3.85 5.67 -4.50
N VAL A 267 -3.06 6.06 -5.49
CA VAL A 267 -3.52 6.62 -6.77
C VAL A 267 -2.98 5.73 -7.89
N LEU A 268 -3.83 4.84 -8.40
CA LEU A 268 -3.47 3.85 -9.41
C LEU A 268 -3.95 4.30 -10.80
N PRO A 269 -3.04 4.63 -11.74
CA PRO A 269 -3.42 4.96 -13.11
C PRO A 269 -3.74 3.71 -13.94
N LEU A 270 -4.81 3.80 -14.73
CA LEU A 270 -5.15 2.87 -15.80
C LEU A 270 -4.97 3.61 -17.14
N PHE A 271 -3.74 3.59 -17.65
CA PHE A 271 -3.30 4.45 -18.76
C PHE A 271 -4.13 4.28 -20.02
N ASP A 272 -4.42 3.05 -20.42
CA ASP A 272 -5.17 2.74 -21.65
C ASP A 272 -6.63 3.22 -21.59
N ARG A 273 -7.09 3.59 -20.40
CA ARG A 273 -8.45 4.06 -20.15
C ARG A 273 -8.54 5.50 -19.71
N ASN A 274 -7.40 6.16 -19.48
CA ASN A 274 -7.32 7.50 -18.91
C ASN A 274 -8.12 7.63 -17.61
N LEU A 275 -8.02 6.62 -16.73
CA LEU A 275 -8.66 6.59 -15.42
C LEU A 275 -7.62 6.55 -14.31
N LEU A 276 -7.99 7.10 -13.15
CA LEU A 276 -7.31 6.83 -11.89
C LEU A 276 -8.26 6.06 -10.97
N ILE A 277 -7.73 5.06 -10.29
CA ILE A 277 -8.40 4.41 -9.17
C ILE A 277 -7.76 4.93 -7.89
N VAL A 278 -8.54 5.64 -7.08
CA VAL A 278 -8.05 6.30 -5.87
C VAL A 278 -8.68 5.61 -4.66
N SER A 279 -7.87 4.99 -3.81
CA SER A 279 -8.36 4.38 -2.58
C SER A 279 -8.13 5.24 -1.36
N ASP A 280 -9.12 5.27 -0.47
CA ASP A 280 -8.97 5.74 0.91
C ASP A 280 -8.39 4.63 1.79
N GLU A 281 -7.87 4.98 2.97
CA GLU A 281 -7.60 4.02 4.04
C GLU A 281 -8.54 4.26 5.22
N CYS A 282 -9.17 3.19 5.70
CA CYS A 282 -9.83 3.19 7.00
C CYS A 282 -8.77 3.09 8.11
N ILE A 283 -8.74 4.04 9.02
CA ILE A 283 -7.77 4.09 10.13
C ILE A 283 -8.39 3.98 11.52
N LYS A 284 -9.72 3.93 11.60
CA LYS A 284 -10.47 3.80 12.85
C LYS A 284 -11.25 2.50 12.88
N ASP A 285 -11.38 1.93 14.07
CA ASP A 285 -12.18 0.72 14.26
C ASP A 285 -13.69 1.00 14.19
N ASP A 286 -14.48 -0.06 14.02
CA ASP A 286 -15.95 -0.06 14.08
C ASP A 286 -16.63 0.90 13.07
N GLY A 287 -15.98 1.20 11.94
CA GLY A 287 -16.49 2.11 10.91
C GLY A 287 -16.61 3.56 11.37
N PHE A 288 -15.87 3.97 12.41
CA PHE A 288 -15.97 5.32 12.98
C PHE A 288 -15.60 6.42 11.98
N ASP A 289 -14.69 6.15 11.05
CA ASP A 289 -14.26 7.10 9.99
C ASP A 289 -14.90 6.79 8.61
N TRP A 290 -15.99 6.04 8.59
CA TRP A 290 -16.77 5.83 7.38
C TRP A 290 -17.33 7.15 6.80
N PRO A 291 -17.44 7.31 5.46
CA PRO A 291 -17.06 6.37 4.41
C PRO A 291 -15.58 6.41 4.06
N LYS A 292 -15.03 5.24 3.71
CA LYS A 292 -13.70 5.03 3.13
C LYS A 292 -13.89 4.24 1.84
N LEU A 293 -13.71 4.91 0.71
CA LEU A 293 -14.15 4.47 -0.60
C LEU A 293 -12.96 4.18 -1.52
N VAL A 294 -13.25 3.55 -2.63
CA VAL A 294 -12.37 3.49 -3.80
C VAL A 294 -13.06 4.22 -4.93
N TRP A 295 -12.45 5.27 -5.40
CA TRP A 295 -12.98 6.19 -6.39
C TRP A 295 -12.50 5.82 -7.78
N VAL A 296 -13.36 5.99 -8.79
CA VAL A 296 -13.01 5.96 -10.21
C VAL A 296 -13.03 7.40 -10.71
N VAL A 297 -11.88 7.86 -11.18
CA VAL A 297 -11.66 9.26 -11.56
C VAL A 297 -11.26 9.33 -13.03
N ASP A 298 -11.94 10.15 -13.81
CA ASP A 298 -11.57 10.49 -15.19
C ASP A 298 -10.33 11.41 -15.18
N ALA A 299 -9.28 10.98 -15.83
CA ALA A 299 -7.99 11.67 -15.93
C ALA A 299 -7.59 11.97 -17.39
N ARG A 300 -8.55 12.05 -18.33
CA ARG A 300 -8.28 12.45 -19.72
C ARG A 300 -7.62 13.82 -19.81
N VAL A 301 -7.87 14.67 -18.84
CA VAL A 301 -7.21 15.96 -18.64
C VAL A 301 -6.55 15.91 -17.26
N GLU A 302 -5.22 15.68 -17.23
CA GLU A 302 -4.48 15.50 -15.96
C GLU A 302 -4.63 16.70 -15.02
N GLU A 303 -4.79 17.90 -15.55
CA GLU A 303 -4.94 19.16 -14.78
C GLU A 303 -6.36 19.31 -14.18
N ASN A 304 -7.33 18.48 -14.60
CA ASN A 304 -8.71 18.56 -14.15
C ASN A 304 -9.32 17.17 -13.91
N LEU A 305 -8.97 16.58 -12.79
CA LEU A 305 -9.44 15.24 -12.39
C LEU A 305 -10.92 15.28 -11.99
N VAL A 306 -11.74 14.39 -12.56
CA VAL A 306 -13.18 14.35 -12.33
C VAL A 306 -13.61 12.98 -11.78
N PRO A 307 -14.09 12.86 -10.54
CA PRO A 307 -14.65 11.61 -10.04
C PRO A 307 -15.93 11.27 -10.79
N ILE A 308 -16.03 10.04 -11.31
CA ILE A 308 -17.18 9.59 -12.12
C ILE A 308 -18.01 8.51 -11.45
N SER A 309 -17.41 7.75 -10.53
CA SER A 309 -18.08 6.73 -9.73
C SER A 309 -17.24 6.30 -8.54
N THR A 310 -17.75 5.36 -7.76
CA THR A 310 -17.00 4.61 -6.74
C THR A 310 -17.20 3.11 -6.94
N LEU A 311 -16.23 2.30 -6.51
CA LEU A 311 -16.47 0.87 -6.40
C LEU A 311 -17.55 0.60 -5.35
N PRO A 312 -18.44 -0.40 -5.56
CA PRO A 312 -19.44 -0.80 -4.56
C PRO A 312 -18.78 -1.10 -3.22
N ALA A 313 -19.14 -0.36 -2.19
CA ALA A 313 -18.63 -0.60 -0.86
C ALA A 313 -19.19 -1.90 -0.26
N PRO A 314 -18.41 -2.65 0.52
CA PRO A 314 -18.95 -3.79 1.26
C PRO A 314 -20.11 -3.36 2.15
N PRO A 315 -21.13 -4.23 2.38
CA PRO A 315 -22.31 -3.87 3.16
C PRO A 315 -21.96 -3.41 4.59
N HIS A 316 -22.15 -2.12 4.89
CA HIS A 316 -21.81 -1.51 6.18
C HIS A 316 -22.41 -2.27 7.36
N GLY A 317 -23.72 -2.57 7.34
CA GLY A 317 -24.42 -3.27 8.41
C GLY A 317 -23.90 -4.70 8.69
N ALA A 318 -23.19 -5.31 7.73
CA ALA A 318 -22.62 -6.65 7.88
C ALA A 318 -21.18 -6.63 8.44
N PHE A 319 -20.43 -5.54 8.21
CA PHE A 319 -18.99 -5.54 8.48
C PHE A 319 -18.52 -4.47 9.47
N ALA A 320 -19.16 -3.30 9.55
CA ALA A 320 -18.67 -2.18 10.36
C ALA A 320 -18.36 -2.55 11.81
N HIS A 321 -19.18 -3.42 12.43
CA HIS A 321 -19.04 -3.83 13.82
C HIS A 321 -18.58 -5.28 14.01
N ARG A 322 -17.91 -5.87 13.00
CA ARG A 322 -17.31 -7.22 13.14
C ARG A 322 -16.04 -7.23 14.00
N GLY A 323 -15.47 -6.07 14.29
CA GLY A 323 -14.23 -5.87 14.98
C GLY A 323 -13.13 -5.30 14.08
N GLY A 324 -12.34 -4.38 14.62
CA GLY A 324 -11.27 -3.67 13.93
C GLY A 324 -11.75 -2.73 12.84
N ARG A 325 -10.89 -2.47 11.86
CA ARG A 325 -11.13 -1.50 10.77
C ARG A 325 -12.10 -2.06 9.73
N PHE A 326 -12.92 -1.17 9.19
CA PHE A 326 -13.85 -1.43 8.09
C PHE A 326 -13.82 -0.30 7.05
N GLY A 327 -13.46 -0.60 5.82
CA GLY A 327 -13.35 0.34 4.71
C GLY A 327 -12.21 -0.05 3.78
N ALA A 328 -12.00 0.73 2.72
CA ALA A 328 -10.96 0.49 1.74
C ALA A 328 -9.54 0.60 2.34
N HIS A 329 -8.58 -0.01 1.65
CA HIS A 329 -7.16 0.11 1.93
C HIS A 329 -6.34 -0.08 0.65
N ASN A 330 -5.43 -1.09 0.62
CA ASN A 330 -4.54 -1.34 -0.50
C ASN A 330 -5.26 -1.87 -1.73
N LEU A 331 -4.73 -1.49 -2.89
CA LEU A 331 -5.09 -2.04 -4.19
C LEU A 331 -3.97 -2.95 -4.69
N HIS A 332 -4.31 -3.91 -5.55
CA HIS A 332 -3.31 -4.51 -6.42
C HIS A 332 -2.87 -3.48 -7.45
N GLU A 333 -1.65 -3.00 -7.34
CA GLU A 333 -1.18 -1.77 -8.00
C GLU A 333 -0.71 -1.96 -9.44
N ASN A 334 -1.04 -3.09 -10.10
CA ASN A 334 -0.63 -3.36 -11.50
C ASN A 334 0.88 -3.19 -11.72
N LEU A 335 1.70 -3.62 -10.75
CA LEU A 335 3.17 -3.47 -10.79
C LEU A 335 3.72 -3.86 -12.17
N PRO A 336 4.54 -3.03 -12.80
CA PRO A 336 5.04 -3.25 -14.16
C PRO A 336 6.21 -4.24 -14.20
N VAL A 337 6.07 -5.36 -13.51
CA VAL A 337 7.06 -6.43 -13.41
C VAL A 337 6.51 -7.74 -14.00
N PRO A 338 7.37 -8.63 -14.55
CA PRO A 338 6.91 -9.83 -15.28
C PRO A 338 6.07 -10.80 -14.45
N ALA A 339 6.26 -10.81 -13.13
CA ALA A 339 5.55 -11.72 -12.24
C ALA A 339 4.22 -11.17 -11.72
N SER A 340 3.83 -9.94 -12.10
CA SER A 340 2.58 -9.31 -11.70
C SER A 340 1.51 -9.46 -12.77
N TRP A 341 0.31 -9.84 -12.37
CA TRP A 341 -0.87 -9.70 -13.19
C TRP A 341 -1.23 -8.21 -13.35
N ARG A 342 -1.75 -7.82 -14.51
CA ARG A 342 -2.22 -6.47 -14.76
C ARG A 342 -3.57 -6.51 -15.45
N SER A 343 -4.45 -5.63 -15.05
CA SER A 343 -5.76 -5.46 -15.67
C SER A 343 -6.17 -4.00 -15.69
N ASP A 344 -6.78 -3.58 -16.77
CA ASP A 344 -7.44 -2.28 -16.93
C ASP A 344 -8.97 -2.38 -16.70
N GLN A 345 -9.50 -3.59 -16.51
CA GLN A 345 -10.93 -3.86 -16.35
C GLN A 345 -11.28 -4.41 -14.97
N ILE A 346 -10.35 -5.09 -14.30
CA ILE A 346 -10.58 -5.65 -12.98
C ILE A 346 -9.68 -4.95 -11.98
N VAL A 347 -10.28 -4.34 -10.97
CA VAL A 347 -9.60 -3.75 -9.81
C VAL A 347 -9.76 -4.66 -8.62
N VAL A 348 -8.66 -4.95 -7.92
CA VAL A 348 -8.69 -5.77 -6.71
C VAL A 348 -8.12 -4.98 -5.54
N GLY A 349 -8.82 -5.01 -4.41
CA GLY A 349 -8.40 -4.28 -3.21
C GLY A 349 -8.78 -4.96 -1.92
N THR A 350 -8.17 -4.53 -0.82
CA THR A 350 -8.45 -4.99 0.54
C THR A 350 -9.35 -4.02 1.27
N PHE A 351 -10.18 -4.57 2.15
CA PHE A 351 -11.16 -3.82 2.94
C PHE A 351 -11.14 -4.27 4.41
N PHE A 352 -9.95 -4.51 4.96
CA PHE A 352 -9.72 -4.98 6.33
C PHE A 352 -10.63 -6.15 6.73
N ASN A 353 -11.60 -5.93 7.65
CA ASN A 353 -12.49 -7.00 8.11
C ASN A 353 -13.53 -7.45 7.07
N ALA A 354 -13.68 -6.70 5.98
CA ALA A 354 -14.52 -7.08 4.84
C ALA A 354 -13.75 -7.81 3.73
N GLY A 355 -12.48 -8.15 3.96
CA GLY A 355 -11.70 -9.07 3.13
C GLY A 355 -11.04 -8.44 1.90
N VAL A 356 -10.66 -9.28 0.94
CA VAL A 356 -10.18 -8.90 -0.40
C VAL A 356 -11.33 -9.03 -1.40
N ARG A 357 -11.42 -8.06 -2.33
CA ARG A 357 -12.54 -7.94 -3.28
C ARG A 357 -12.05 -7.55 -4.66
N ALA A 358 -12.74 -8.06 -5.69
CA ALA A 358 -12.49 -7.74 -7.08
C ALA A 358 -13.73 -7.11 -7.72
N TYR A 359 -13.48 -6.10 -8.55
CA TYR A 359 -14.51 -5.29 -9.20
C TYR A 359 -14.28 -5.22 -10.69
N ASP A 360 -15.33 -5.50 -11.47
CA ASP A 360 -15.37 -5.21 -12.90
C ASP A 360 -15.70 -3.73 -13.11
N ILE A 361 -14.78 -3.01 -13.74
CA ILE A 361 -14.93 -1.61 -14.13
C ILE A 361 -14.97 -1.44 -15.65
N SER A 362 -15.31 -2.48 -16.42
CA SER A 362 -15.49 -2.38 -17.88
C SER A 362 -16.41 -1.22 -18.25
N ASN A 363 -17.49 -1.03 -17.48
CA ASN A 363 -18.23 0.22 -17.43
C ASN A 363 -17.80 1.04 -16.20
N PRO A 364 -16.93 2.05 -16.34
CA PRO A 364 -16.40 2.80 -15.21
C PRO A 364 -17.42 3.68 -14.50
N TYR A 365 -18.60 3.91 -15.12
CA TYR A 365 -19.71 4.64 -14.51
C TYR A 365 -20.58 3.75 -13.64
N GLN A 366 -20.43 2.42 -13.74
CA GLN A 366 -21.24 1.45 -13.03
C GLN A 366 -20.41 0.20 -12.65
N PRO A 367 -19.40 0.36 -11.81
CA PRO A 367 -18.57 -0.77 -11.34
C PRO A 367 -19.41 -1.85 -10.66
N GLN A 368 -18.97 -3.11 -10.78
CA GLN A 368 -19.66 -4.26 -10.18
C GLN A 368 -18.70 -5.12 -9.38
N GLU A 369 -19.10 -5.52 -8.17
CA GLU A 369 -18.35 -6.52 -7.41
C GLU A 369 -18.51 -7.89 -8.07
N VAL A 370 -17.40 -8.53 -8.44
CA VAL A 370 -17.42 -9.82 -9.17
C VAL A 370 -16.81 -10.97 -8.39
N ALA A 371 -15.96 -10.65 -7.38
CA ALA A 371 -15.38 -11.68 -6.52
C ALA A 371 -15.01 -11.12 -5.15
N TYR A 372 -15.00 -11.96 -4.13
CA TYR A 372 -14.45 -11.63 -2.81
C TYR A 372 -14.06 -12.89 -2.01
N PHE A 373 -13.16 -12.68 -1.07
CA PHE A 373 -12.83 -13.64 -0.02
C PHE A 373 -12.63 -12.93 1.32
N VAL A 374 -13.38 -13.37 2.33
CA VAL A 374 -13.26 -12.86 3.71
C VAL A 374 -12.91 -14.04 4.59
N PRO A 375 -11.66 -14.17 5.06
CA PRO A 375 -11.30 -15.23 6.00
C PRO A 375 -12.09 -15.15 7.31
N GLY A 376 -12.24 -16.28 7.99
CA GLY A 376 -12.64 -16.28 9.39
C GLY A 376 -11.61 -15.57 10.28
N ALA A 377 -12.04 -15.11 11.45
CA ALA A 377 -11.16 -14.44 12.40
C ALA A 377 -10.01 -15.36 12.83
N PRO A 378 -8.73 -14.91 12.74
CA PRO A 378 -7.62 -15.67 13.29
C PRO A 378 -7.79 -15.86 14.81
N VAL A 379 -7.47 -17.05 15.33
CA VAL A 379 -7.69 -17.43 16.74
C VAL A 379 -7.07 -16.42 17.74
N ARG A 380 -5.94 -15.79 17.35
CA ARG A 380 -5.23 -14.82 18.20
C ARG A 380 -5.49 -13.36 17.78
N SER A 381 -6.51 -13.11 16.96
CA SER A 381 -6.83 -11.75 16.52
C SER A 381 -7.30 -10.89 17.66
N ARG A 382 -6.61 -9.78 17.91
CA ARG A 382 -7.02 -8.78 18.91
C ARG A 382 -8.26 -8.01 18.47
N ALA A 383 -8.48 -7.90 17.17
CA ALA A 383 -9.65 -7.25 16.60
C ALA A 383 -10.92 -8.12 16.64
N GLY A 384 -10.78 -9.44 16.94
CA GLY A 384 -11.90 -10.39 16.87
C GLY A 384 -12.38 -10.68 15.44
N ALA A 385 -11.72 -10.14 14.43
CA ALA A 385 -11.98 -10.34 12.99
C ALA A 385 -10.66 -10.34 12.23
N ILE A 386 -10.71 -10.81 10.97
CA ILE A 386 -9.62 -10.65 10.02
C ILE A 386 -9.38 -9.15 9.74
N GLN A 387 -8.13 -8.79 9.41
CA GLN A 387 -7.76 -7.43 9.00
C GLN A 387 -6.87 -7.53 7.76
N LEU A 388 -7.46 -7.88 6.59
CA LEU A 388 -6.70 -7.99 5.36
C LEU A 388 -6.13 -6.63 4.97
N ASN A 389 -4.80 -6.59 4.89
CA ASN A 389 -4.02 -5.37 4.82
C ASN A 389 -3.56 -5.08 3.40
N ASP A 390 -3.02 -6.08 2.69
CA ASP A 390 -2.43 -5.89 1.38
C ASP A 390 -2.78 -7.02 0.42
N VAL A 391 -2.60 -6.79 -0.90
CA VAL A 391 -2.91 -7.75 -1.96
C VAL A 391 -1.92 -7.66 -3.12
N TYR A 392 -1.40 -8.80 -3.53
CA TYR A 392 -0.61 -8.99 -4.73
C TYR A 392 -1.22 -10.09 -5.59
N ILE A 393 -1.23 -9.94 -6.92
CA ILE A 393 -1.73 -10.96 -7.84
C ILE A 393 -0.60 -11.29 -8.83
N ASP A 394 -0.25 -12.57 -8.93
CA ASP A 394 0.78 -13.00 -9.86
C ASP A 394 0.24 -13.22 -11.29
N ASP A 395 1.15 -13.38 -12.25
CA ASP A 395 0.84 -13.61 -13.67
C ASP A 395 0.05 -14.92 -13.93
N ARG A 396 -0.12 -15.80 -12.91
CA ARG A 396 -1.00 -16.98 -12.94
C ARG A 396 -2.41 -16.67 -12.43
N ARG A 397 -2.72 -15.42 -12.05
CA ARG A 397 -3.94 -14.97 -11.37
C ARG A 397 -4.13 -15.57 -9.98
N ILE A 398 -3.04 -15.94 -9.32
CA ILE A 398 -3.07 -16.31 -7.91
C ILE A 398 -3.03 -15.04 -7.09
N VAL A 399 -4.02 -14.89 -6.20
CA VAL A 399 -4.14 -13.76 -5.29
C VAL A 399 -3.44 -14.11 -3.98
N TYR A 400 -2.52 -13.27 -3.56
CA TYR A 400 -1.85 -13.30 -2.27
C TYR A 400 -2.37 -12.12 -1.46
N THR A 401 -2.92 -12.40 -0.29
CA THR A 401 -3.39 -11.35 0.63
C THR A 401 -2.99 -11.68 2.06
N VAL A 402 -2.79 -10.67 2.87
CA VAL A 402 -2.14 -10.80 4.17
C VAL A 402 -2.92 -10.10 5.26
N ASP A 403 -2.84 -10.66 6.48
CA ASP A 403 -3.44 -10.06 7.67
C ASP A 403 -2.46 -9.08 8.35
N ARG A 404 -2.98 -7.98 8.84
CA ARG A 404 -2.21 -6.93 9.54
C ARG A 404 -1.66 -7.38 10.90
N PHE A 405 -2.28 -8.37 11.54
CA PHE A 405 -1.97 -8.72 12.93
C PHE A 405 -1.30 -10.09 13.09
N VAL A 406 -2.02 -11.18 12.86
CA VAL A 406 -1.54 -12.53 13.19
C VAL A 406 -1.93 -13.60 12.19
N GLY A 407 -2.85 -13.32 11.27
CA GLY A 407 -3.40 -14.29 10.35
C GLY A 407 -2.45 -14.74 9.24
N GLY A 408 -1.41 -13.95 8.94
CA GLY A 408 -0.41 -14.33 7.94
C GLY A 408 -0.89 -14.22 6.50
N LEU A 409 -0.45 -15.17 5.68
CA LEU A 409 -0.64 -15.22 4.23
C LEU A 409 -1.81 -16.12 3.85
N TYR A 410 -2.70 -15.61 3.02
CA TYR A 410 -3.76 -16.35 2.32
C TYR A 410 -3.46 -16.39 0.83
N THR A 411 -3.46 -17.59 0.25
CA THR A 411 -3.25 -17.81 -1.18
C THR A 411 -4.58 -18.23 -1.80
N LEU A 412 -5.06 -17.49 -2.78
CA LEU A 412 -6.38 -17.70 -3.37
C LEU A 412 -6.30 -17.90 -4.88
N GLU A 413 -7.22 -18.64 -5.42
CA GLU A 413 -7.49 -18.72 -6.86
C GLU A 413 -8.71 -17.84 -7.17
N MET A 414 -8.55 -16.88 -8.09
CA MET A 414 -9.63 -16.06 -8.59
C MET A 414 -10.19 -16.66 -9.88
N THR A 415 -11.51 -16.90 -9.92
CA THR A 415 -12.20 -17.67 -10.98
C THR A 415 -13.16 -16.82 -11.81
N ILE A 416 -12.79 -15.56 -12.11
CA ILE A 416 -13.55 -14.61 -12.96
C ILE A 416 -12.88 -14.42 -14.31
#